data_f73aa05c6d08193c3797181f103f60d4
#
_entry.id   f73aa05c6d08193c3797181f103f60d4
#
_cell.length_a   1.000
_cell.length_b   1.000
_cell.length_c   1.000
_cell.angle_alpha   90.00
_cell.angle_beta   90.00
_cell.angle_gamma   90.00
#
_symmetry.space_group_name_H-M   'P 1'
#
loop_
_entity.id
_entity.type
_entity.pdbx_description
1 polymer ?
#
loop_
_entity_poly.entity_id
_entity_poly.type
_entity_poly.pdbx_seq_one_letter_code
_entity_poly.pdbx_strand_id
1 'polypeptide(L)'
;VVTDPKKAAGALNWAVGEMSRRYQAFAKYNVRDMKGYNEKIKNLGVQTEEGEKLDPMPQIIIIVDELADLMMVAPGDVEEAICRLAQLARAAGIHLVLATQRPSVNVITGLIKANMPSRIAFSVSSGVDSRTIIDMNGAEKLLGKGDMLFYPSGYQKPARVQGSFVTDKEVQQVVEYLREHNGD
;
A
#
# COMPACT_ATOMS: atom_id res chain seq x y z
N VAL A 1 -12.86 6.60 -3.89
CA VAL A 1 -11.64 6.94 -4.65
C VAL A 1 -11.33 8.42 -4.48
N VAL A 2 -10.06 8.74 -4.15
CA VAL A 2 -9.59 10.11 -3.97
C VAL A 2 -8.84 10.52 -5.24
N THR A 3 -9.30 11.59 -5.89
CA THR A 3 -8.75 12.06 -7.18
C THR A 3 -7.92 13.34 -7.05
N ASP A 4 -8.07 14.08 -5.97
CA ASP A 4 -7.32 15.32 -5.70
C ASP A 4 -6.02 14.98 -4.92
N PRO A 5 -4.82 15.34 -5.41
CA PRO A 5 -3.55 15.05 -4.73
C PRO A 5 -3.45 15.60 -3.30
N LYS A 6 -4.02 16.80 -3.03
CA LYS A 6 -4.04 17.36 -1.68
C LYS A 6 -4.92 16.55 -0.73
N LYS A 7 -6.08 16.11 -1.21
CA LYS A 7 -6.96 15.22 -0.45
C LYS A 7 -6.34 13.84 -0.25
N ALA A 8 -5.58 13.35 -1.23
CA ALA A 8 -4.87 12.09 -1.13
C ALA A 8 -3.77 12.14 -0.05
N ALA A 9 -3.02 13.23 0.05
CA ALA A 9 -2.07 13.44 1.15
C ALA A 9 -2.79 13.44 2.51
N GLY A 10 -3.95 14.07 2.59
CA GLY A 10 -4.82 14.02 3.79
C GLY A 10 -5.31 12.61 4.12
N ALA A 11 -5.63 11.80 3.11
CA ALA A 11 -6.03 10.41 3.30
C ALA A 11 -4.89 9.53 3.87
N LEU A 12 -3.64 9.77 3.45
CA LEU A 12 -2.48 9.11 4.06
C LEU A 12 -2.30 9.50 5.53
N ASN A 13 -2.48 10.75 5.87
CA ASN A 13 -2.45 11.21 7.27
C ASN A 13 -3.59 10.62 8.09
N TRP A 14 -4.78 10.49 7.51
CA TRP A 14 -5.89 9.77 8.13
C TRP A 14 -5.50 8.31 8.45
N ALA A 15 -4.84 7.63 7.52
CA ALA A 15 -4.40 6.26 7.73
C ALA A 15 -3.38 6.14 8.88
N VAL A 16 -2.49 7.11 9.04
CA VAL A 16 -1.58 7.20 10.20
C VAL A 16 -2.37 7.36 11.50
N GLY A 17 -3.40 8.21 11.50
CA GLY A 17 -4.30 8.36 12.66
C GLY A 17 -5.07 7.07 12.97
N GLU A 18 -5.60 6.39 11.96
CA GLU A 18 -6.30 5.11 12.11
C GLU A 18 -5.35 4.02 12.63
N MET A 19 -4.12 3.97 12.16
CA MET A 19 -3.09 3.08 12.71
C MET A 19 -2.88 3.34 14.20
N SER A 20 -2.74 4.57 14.61
CA SER A 20 -2.56 4.95 16.03
C SER A 20 -3.77 4.57 16.87
N ARG A 21 -4.98 4.80 16.36
CA ARG A 21 -6.23 4.39 17.02
C ARG A 21 -6.28 2.87 17.22
N ARG A 22 -5.87 2.09 16.23
CA ARG A 22 -5.82 0.62 16.34
C ARG A 22 -4.81 0.16 17.38
N TYR A 23 -3.63 0.75 17.42
CA TYR A 23 -2.63 0.45 18.47
C TYR A 23 -3.13 0.77 19.87
N GLN A 24 -3.86 1.86 20.05
CA GLN A 24 -4.50 2.17 21.34
C GLN A 24 -5.51 1.09 21.75
N ALA A 25 -6.33 0.60 20.80
CA ALA A 25 -7.25 -0.50 21.05
C ALA A 25 -6.51 -1.81 21.37
N PHE A 26 -5.38 -2.09 20.71
CA PHE A 26 -4.57 -3.27 21.03
C PHE A 26 -4.01 -3.19 22.46
N ALA A 27 -3.54 -2.05 22.88
CA ALA A 27 -3.08 -1.83 24.25
C ALA A 27 -4.22 -2.00 25.27
N LYS A 28 -5.38 -1.44 24.98
CA LYS A 28 -6.56 -1.55 25.88
C LYS A 28 -6.97 -3.00 26.10
N TYR A 29 -6.94 -3.84 25.06
CA TYR A 29 -7.36 -5.25 25.11
C TYR A 29 -6.19 -6.23 25.25
N ASN A 30 -4.98 -5.73 25.47
CA ASN A 30 -3.77 -6.53 25.68
C ASN A 30 -3.51 -7.54 24.54
N VAL A 31 -3.58 -7.05 23.32
CA VAL A 31 -3.28 -7.80 22.10
C VAL A 31 -2.15 -7.10 21.32
N ARG A 32 -1.51 -7.80 20.39
CA ARG A 32 -0.35 -7.29 19.64
C ARG A 32 -0.67 -6.82 18.22
N ASP A 33 -1.77 -7.33 17.65
CA ASP A 33 -2.12 -7.11 16.26
C ASP A 33 -3.63 -7.18 16.04
N MET A 34 -4.04 -6.84 14.82
CA MET A 34 -5.45 -6.83 14.42
C MET A 34 -6.09 -8.21 14.52
N LYS A 35 -5.35 -9.27 14.15
CA LYS A 35 -5.87 -10.64 14.24
C LYS A 35 -6.19 -11.02 15.68
N GLY A 36 -5.26 -10.78 16.60
CA GLY A 36 -5.46 -11.01 18.03
C GLY A 36 -6.61 -10.19 18.60
N TYR A 37 -6.74 -8.92 18.18
CA TYR A 37 -7.87 -8.07 18.57
C TYR A 37 -9.20 -8.65 18.09
N ASN A 38 -9.32 -9.02 16.82
CA ASN A 38 -10.55 -9.57 16.24
C ASN A 38 -10.95 -10.90 16.89
N GLU A 39 -9.99 -11.78 17.13
CA GLU A 39 -10.22 -13.06 17.82
C GLU A 39 -10.73 -12.83 19.26
N LYS A 40 -10.11 -11.91 19.98
CA LYS A 40 -10.50 -11.59 21.37
C LYS A 40 -11.91 -11.03 21.45
N ILE A 41 -12.27 -10.10 20.57
CA ILE A 41 -13.62 -9.52 20.51
C ILE A 41 -14.66 -10.59 20.21
N LYS A 42 -14.38 -11.45 19.20
CA LYS A 42 -15.30 -12.53 18.81
C LYS A 42 -15.54 -13.53 19.94
N ASN A 43 -14.47 -13.93 20.64
CA ASN A 43 -14.53 -14.98 21.65
C ASN A 43 -15.10 -14.49 22.99
N LEU A 44 -14.85 -13.24 23.37
CA LEU A 44 -15.24 -12.70 24.67
C LEU A 44 -16.55 -11.91 24.62
N GLY A 45 -17.11 -11.68 23.42
CA GLY A 45 -18.32 -10.85 23.28
C GLY A 45 -18.14 -9.46 23.91
N VAL A 46 -16.94 -8.88 23.78
CA VAL A 46 -16.58 -7.61 24.43
C VAL A 46 -17.49 -6.50 23.92
N GLN A 47 -18.07 -5.79 24.87
CA GLN A 47 -18.92 -4.62 24.64
C GLN A 47 -18.19 -3.35 25.10
N THR A 48 -18.57 -2.22 24.56
CA THR A 48 -18.16 -0.92 25.07
C THR A 48 -18.74 -0.67 26.47
N GLU A 49 -18.25 0.35 27.17
CA GLU A 49 -18.83 0.79 28.44
C GLU A 49 -20.31 1.15 28.32
N GLU A 50 -20.75 1.53 27.12
CA GLU A 50 -22.14 1.87 26.78
C GLU A 50 -22.97 0.63 26.38
N GLY A 51 -22.39 -0.56 26.39
CA GLY A 51 -23.06 -1.81 26.04
C GLY A 51 -23.15 -2.13 24.55
N GLU A 52 -22.51 -1.34 23.70
CA GLU A 52 -22.44 -1.59 22.27
C GLU A 52 -21.44 -2.71 21.95
N LYS A 53 -21.83 -3.60 21.05
CA LYS A 53 -20.94 -4.66 20.57
C LYS A 53 -19.81 -4.08 19.73
N LEU A 54 -18.57 -4.42 20.08
CA LEU A 54 -17.42 -4.03 19.27
C LEU A 54 -17.38 -4.81 17.95
N ASP A 55 -17.17 -4.11 16.87
CA ASP A 55 -17.00 -4.70 15.55
C ASP A 55 -15.54 -5.09 15.29
N PRO A 56 -15.29 -6.18 14.56
CA PRO A 56 -13.94 -6.54 14.14
C PRO A 56 -13.35 -5.47 13.22
N MET A 57 -12.04 -5.24 13.34
CA MET A 57 -11.31 -4.34 12.45
C MET A 57 -11.11 -5.00 11.09
N PRO A 58 -11.48 -4.34 9.98
CA PRO A 58 -11.14 -4.82 8.64
C PRO A 58 -9.69 -4.52 8.29
N GLN A 59 -9.12 -5.30 7.38
CA GLN A 59 -7.89 -4.91 6.71
C GLN A 59 -8.14 -3.70 5.82
N ILE A 60 -7.17 -2.80 5.77
CA ILE A 60 -7.20 -1.62 4.91
C ILE A 60 -6.05 -1.73 3.91
N ILE A 61 -6.38 -1.68 2.63
CA ILE A 61 -5.40 -1.63 1.56
C ILE A 61 -5.47 -0.24 0.92
N ILE A 62 -4.35 0.46 0.94
CA ILE A 62 -4.21 1.79 0.36
C ILE A 62 -3.40 1.66 -0.92
N ILE A 63 -4.00 1.99 -2.05
CA ILE A 63 -3.37 1.96 -3.36
C ILE A 63 -3.16 3.38 -3.83
N VAL A 64 -1.90 3.74 -4.09
CA VAL A 64 -1.51 5.00 -4.71
C VAL A 64 -1.17 4.72 -6.18
N ASP A 65 -2.01 5.19 -7.08
CA ASP A 65 -1.90 4.93 -8.52
C ASP A 65 -0.71 5.67 -9.16
N GLU A 66 -0.47 6.93 -8.75
CA GLU A 66 0.68 7.70 -9.18
C GLU A 66 1.27 8.49 -8.00
N LEU A 67 2.33 7.97 -7.43
CA LEU A 67 3.03 8.60 -6.29
C LEU A 67 3.64 9.95 -6.65
N ALA A 68 4.08 10.13 -7.89
CA ALA A 68 4.67 11.38 -8.35
C ALA A 68 3.74 12.58 -8.16
N ASP A 69 2.44 12.41 -8.36
CA ASP A 69 1.46 13.50 -8.20
C ASP A 69 1.34 13.97 -6.76
N LEU A 70 1.42 13.04 -5.80
CA LEU A 70 1.43 13.37 -4.37
C LEU A 70 2.74 14.04 -3.96
N MET A 71 3.87 13.56 -4.46
CA MET A 71 5.19 14.11 -4.16
C MET A 71 5.40 15.50 -4.75
N MET A 72 4.69 15.87 -5.80
CA MET A 72 4.71 17.24 -6.35
C MET A 72 3.97 18.24 -5.47
N VAL A 73 2.98 17.80 -4.70
CA VAL A 73 2.10 18.67 -3.91
C VAL A 73 2.58 18.82 -2.48
N ALA A 74 2.92 17.72 -1.82
CA ALA A 74 3.28 17.68 -0.40
C ALA A 74 4.36 16.62 -0.13
N PRO A 75 5.58 16.77 -0.68
CA PRO A 75 6.60 15.72 -0.64
C PRO A 75 6.98 15.32 0.78
N GLY A 76 7.16 16.26 1.69
CA GLY A 76 7.53 16.00 3.07
C GLY A 76 6.47 15.22 3.84
N ASP A 77 5.23 15.69 3.79
CA ASP A 77 4.11 15.07 4.50
C ASP A 77 3.80 13.66 3.96
N VAL A 78 3.84 13.50 2.65
CA VAL A 78 3.58 12.22 1.97
C VAL A 78 4.68 11.22 2.31
N GLU A 79 5.95 11.60 2.21
CA GLU A 79 7.07 10.74 2.54
C GLU A 79 7.04 10.30 4.00
N GLU A 80 6.79 11.22 4.93
CA GLU A 80 6.68 10.91 6.35
C GLU A 80 5.53 9.92 6.63
N ALA A 81 4.35 10.17 6.09
CA ALA A 81 3.19 9.30 6.25
C ALA A 81 3.46 7.89 5.69
N ILE A 82 4.03 7.78 4.50
CA ILE A 82 4.41 6.50 3.89
C ILE A 82 5.40 5.75 4.78
N CYS A 83 6.45 6.41 5.25
CA CYS A 83 7.46 5.78 6.09
C CYS A 83 6.88 5.28 7.41
N ARG A 84 6.02 6.06 8.06
CA ARG A 84 5.36 5.63 9.30
C ARG A 84 4.44 4.44 9.08
N LEU A 85 3.64 4.45 8.04
CA LEU A 85 2.77 3.34 7.68
C LEU A 85 3.58 2.08 7.31
N ALA A 86 4.61 2.23 6.49
CA ALA A 86 5.46 1.11 6.10
C ALA A 86 6.17 0.45 7.28
N GLN A 87 6.57 1.22 8.29
CA GLN A 87 7.24 0.71 9.48
C GLN A 87 6.30 0.01 10.45
N LEU A 88 5.08 0.50 10.65
CA LEU A 88 4.25 0.17 11.80
C LEU A 88 2.86 -0.37 11.45
N ALA A 89 2.35 -0.17 10.24
CA ALA A 89 0.95 -0.44 9.93
C ALA A 89 0.61 -1.92 9.72
N ARG A 90 1.59 -2.78 9.48
CA ARG A 90 1.35 -4.21 9.21
C ARG A 90 0.55 -4.89 10.32
N ALA A 91 0.96 -4.73 11.56
CA ALA A 91 0.26 -5.33 12.71
C ALA A 91 -1.14 -4.72 12.91
N ALA A 92 -1.34 -3.47 12.48
CA ALA A 92 -2.64 -2.81 12.48
C ALA A 92 -3.53 -3.19 11.29
N GLY A 93 -3.08 -4.06 10.39
CA GLY A 93 -3.84 -4.50 9.23
C GLY A 93 -3.98 -3.46 8.13
N ILE A 94 -3.03 -2.54 8.02
CA ILE A 94 -3.00 -1.50 6.98
C ILE A 94 -1.81 -1.75 6.06
N HIS A 95 -2.07 -1.85 4.76
CA HIS A 95 -1.09 -2.21 3.74
C HIS A 95 -1.04 -1.16 2.64
N LEU A 96 0.17 -0.87 2.15
CA LEU A 96 0.42 0.08 1.08
C LEU A 96 0.80 -0.63 -0.23
N VAL A 97 0.21 -0.16 -1.32
CA VAL A 97 0.64 -0.45 -2.69
C VAL A 97 0.93 0.89 -3.36
N LEU A 98 2.20 1.18 -3.60
CA LEU A 98 2.63 2.42 -4.21
C LEU A 98 3.05 2.18 -5.65
N ALA A 99 2.47 2.91 -6.59
CA ALA A 99 2.80 2.84 -8.00
C ALA A 99 3.19 4.21 -8.55
N THR A 100 4.06 4.21 -9.54
CA THR A 100 4.43 5.41 -10.28
C THR A 100 4.90 5.07 -11.69
N GLN A 101 4.59 5.92 -12.66
CA GLN A 101 5.16 5.91 -14.01
C GLN A 101 6.41 6.78 -14.12
N ARG A 102 6.82 7.45 -13.03
CA ARG A 102 7.97 8.36 -12.99
C ARG A 102 8.98 7.88 -11.95
N PRO A 103 9.79 6.86 -12.28
CA PRO A 103 10.74 6.26 -11.34
C PRO A 103 11.99 7.12 -11.15
N SER A 104 11.82 8.34 -10.65
CA SER A 104 12.92 9.24 -10.31
C SER A 104 13.25 9.17 -8.82
N VAL A 105 14.45 9.62 -8.44
CA VAL A 105 14.90 9.66 -7.06
C VAL A 105 14.08 10.65 -6.18
N ASN A 106 13.44 11.63 -6.80
CA ASN A 106 12.56 12.57 -6.11
C ASN A 106 11.18 11.98 -5.79
N VAL A 107 10.78 10.91 -6.46
CA VAL A 107 9.51 10.21 -6.26
C VAL A 107 9.74 8.96 -5.43
N ILE A 108 10.66 8.11 -5.84
CA ILE A 108 11.09 6.93 -5.10
C ILE A 108 12.33 7.31 -4.29
N THR A 109 12.10 7.99 -3.18
CA THR A 109 13.17 8.52 -2.34
C THR A 109 13.92 7.43 -1.58
N GLY A 110 15.11 7.74 -1.10
CA GLY A 110 15.88 6.82 -0.27
C GLY A 110 15.15 6.38 1.00
N LEU A 111 14.36 7.28 1.61
CA LEU A 111 13.57 6.95 2.79
C LEU A 111 12.42 5.99 2.47
N ILE A 112 11.70 6.21 1.36
CA ILE A 112 10.66 5.28 0.89
C ILE A 112 11.28 3.93 0.57
N LYS A 113 12.39 3.89 -0.14
CA LYS A 113 13.10 2.65 -0.49
C LYS A 113 13.56 1.88 0.75
N ALA A 114 14.02 2.55 1.78
CA ALA A 114 14.44 1.93 3.03
C ALA A 114 13.30 1.25 3.79
N ASN A 115 12.07 1.74 3.63
CA ASN A 115 10.89 1.26 4.33
C ASN A 115 9.96 0.39 3.48
N MET A 116 10.13 0.38 2.16
CA MET A 116 9.37 -0.41 1.20
C MET A 116 10.30 -1.38 0.46
N PRO A 117 10.72 -2.48 1.13
CA PRO A 117 11.73 -3.39 0.56
C PRO A 117 11.19 -4.31 -0.54
N SER A 118 9.89 -4.57 -0.58
CA SER A 118 9.27 -5.38 -1.63
C SER A 118 8.93 -4.52 -2.83
N ARG A 119 9.45 -4.89 -4.01
CA ARG A 119 9.36 -4.07 -5.21
C ARG A 119 9.01 -4.88 -6.44
N ILE A 120 8.35 -4.23 -7.37
CA ILE A 120 8.08 -4.74 -8.72
C ILE A 120 8.54 -3.68 -9.71
N ALA A 121 9.33 -4.07 -10.69
CA ALA A 121 9.64 -3.21 -11.84
C ALA A 121 9.03 -3.80 -13.10
N PHE A 122 8.17 -3.03 -13.75
CA PHE A 122 7.78 -3.27 -15.13
C PHE A 122 8.81 -2.69 -16.10
N SER A 123 8.61 -2.83 -17.40
CA SER A 123 9.52 -2.29 -18.40
C SER A 123 9.72 -0.79 -18.21
N VAL A 124 10.98 -0.37 -18.18
CA VAL A 124 11.40 1.03 -18.07
C VAL A 124 12.28 1.42 -19.27
N SER A 125 12.49 2.72 -19.48
CA SER A 125 13.22 3.22 -20.66
C SER A 125 14.73 3.22 -20.50
N SER A 126 15.27 3.09 -19.30
CA SER A 126 16.71 3.17 -19.03
C SER A 126 17.16 2.30 -17.85
N GLY A 127 18.46 1.99 -17.84
CA GLY A 127 19.08 1.32 -16.69
C GLY A 127 19.09 2.18 -15.43
N VAL A 128 19.08 3.50 -15.56
CA VAL A 128 18.95 4.43 -14.42
C VAL A 128 17.61 4.24 -13.73
N ASP A 129 16.53 4.17 -14.49
CA ASP A 129 15.18 3.93 -13.94
C ASP A 129 15.07 2.56 -13.27
N SER A 130 15.67 1.54 -13.87
CA SER A 130 15.76 0.20 -13.27
C SER A 130 16.48 0.24 -11.92
N ARG A 131 17.64 0.88 -11.85
CA ARG A 131 18.39 1.02 -10.59
C ARG A 131 17.62 1.82 -9.53
N THR A 132 16.86 2.81 -9.94
CA THR A 132 16.02 3.58 -9.01
C THR A 132 14.97 2.70 -8.35
N ILE A 133 14.40 1.73 -9.06
CA ILE A 133 13.34 0.87 -8.54
C ILE A 133 13.92 -0.32 -7.76
N ILE A 134 14.82 -1.09 -8.37
CA ILE A 134 15.28 -2.39 -7.87
C ILE A 134 16.77 -2.45 -7.55
N ASP A 135 17.45 -1.32 -7.52
CA ASP A 135 18.88 -1.18 -7.21
C ASP A 135 19.83 -1.91 -8.17
N MET A 136 19.34 -2.33 -9.36
CA MET A 136 20.11 -2.99 -10.40
C MET A 136 19.54 -2.75 -11.79
N ASN A 137 20.35 -2.97 -12.81
CA ASN A 137 19.90 -3.01 -14.20
C ASN A 137 19.03 -4.24 -14.46
N GLY A 138 18.22 -4.19 -15.50
CA GLY A 138 17.46 -5.33 -15.98
C GLY A 138 16.04 -4.99 -16.42
N ALA A 139 15.36 -4.09 -15.71
CA ALA A 139 13.98 -3.70 -16.08
C ALA A 139 13.89 -3.01 -17.43
N GLU A 140 14.96 -2.37 -17.91
CA GLU A 140 15.07 -1.78 -19.26
C GLU A 140 15.04 -2.82 -20.39
N LYS A 141 15.25 -4.09 -20.05
CA LYS A 141 15.25 -5.21 -21.01
C LYS A 141 13.92 -5.97 -21.05
N LEU A 142 12.97 -5.60 -20.20
CA LEU A 142 11.65 -6.23 -20.15
C LEU A 142 10.83 -5.90 -21.40
N LEU A 143 9.93 -6.83 -21.76
CA LEU A 143 9.18 -6.77 -23.02
C LEU A 143 7.88 -5.96 -22.96
N GLY A 144 7.48 -5.50 -21.76
CA GLY A 144 6.19 -4.82 -21.56
C GLY A 144 5.03 -5.79 -21.38
N LYS A 145 3.80 -5.26 -21.37
CA LYS A 145 2.54 -6.03 -21.26
C LYS A 145 2.50 -7.00 -20.07
N GLY A 146 2.99 -6.57 -18.92
CA GLY A 146 3.00 -7.38 -17.70
C GLY A 146 4.29 -8.16 -17.44
N ASP A 147 5.25 -8.13 -18.35
CA ASP A 147 6.60 -8.64 -18.09
C ASP A 147 7.24 -7.82 -16.97
N MET A 148 7.66 -8.44 -15.88
CA MET A 148 8.12 -7.75 -14.67
C MET A 148 9.34 -8.43 -14.04
N LEU A 149 10.07 -7.65 -13.26
CA LEU A 149 10.98 -8.15 -12.24
C LEU A 149 10.33 -8.04 -10.87
N PHE A 150 10.03 -9.18 -10.28
CA PHE A 150 9.42 -9.32 -8.97
C PHE A 150 10.51 -9.49 -7.92
N TYR A 151 10.60 -8.50 -7.02
CA TYR A 151 11.66 -8.44 -6.02
C TYR A 151 11.09 -8.24 -4.61
N PRO A 152 10.46 -9.25 -4.03
CA PRO A 152 9.94 -9.16 -2.66
C PRO A 152 11.07 -9.20 -1.62
N SER A 153 10.78 -8.68 -0.44
CA SER A 153 11.68 -8.75 0.71
C SER A 153 12.11 -10.21 0.99
N GLY A 154 13.38 -10.41 1.25
CA GLY A 154 13.94 -11.73 1.50
C GLY A 154 14.48 -12.44 0.25
N TYR A 155 14.17 -11.98 -0.95
CA TYR A 155 14.81 -12.49 -2.17
C TYR A 155 16.22 -11.91 -2.32
N GLN A 156 17.18 -12.75 -2.67
CA GLN A 156 18.55 -12.29 -2.95
C GLN A 156 18.68 -11.60 -4.32
N LYS A 157 17.81 -11.98 -5.25
CA LYS A 157 17.73 -11.43 -6.61
C LYS A 157 16.28 -11.40 -7.08
N PRO A 158 15.92 -10.51 -8.00
CA PRO A 158 14.59 -10.48 -8.59
C PRO A 158 14.28 -11.75 -9.37
N ALA A 159 13.03 -12.15 -9.36
CA ALA A 159 12.50 -13.18 -10.25
C ALA A 159 11.80 -12.52 -11.43
N ARG A 160 12.03 -12.99 -12.65
CA ARG A 160 11.28 -12.55 -13.82
C ARG A 160 9.93 -13.26 -13.84
N VAL A 161 8.86 -12.51 -13.88
CA VAL A 161 7.48 -13.02 -13.86
C VAL A 161 6.71 -12.39 -15.01
N GLN A 162 5.93 -13.20 -15.71
CA GLN A 162 4.97 -12.69 -16.69
C GLN A 162 3.63 -12.45 -15.99
N GLY A 163 3.29 -11.19 -15.76
CA GLY A 163 1.98 -10.78 -15.29
C GLY A 163 0.92 -10.87 -16.41
N SER A 164 -0.33 -11.06 -16.03
CA SER A 164 -1.43 -11.00 -16.98
C SER A 164 -1.60 -9.58 -17.51
N PHE A 165 -1.75 -9.45 -18.81
CA PHE A 165 -2.15 -8.18 -19.41
C PHE A 165 -3.67 -8.02 -19.26
N VAL A 166 -4.09 -6.95 -18.60
CA VAL A 166 -5.50 -6.64 -18.35
C VAL A 166 -5.91 -5.50 -19.28
N THR A 167 -6.96 -5.74 -20.07
CA THR A 167 -7.51 -4.73 -20.99
C THR A 167 -8.43 -3.76 -20.29
N ASP A 168 -8.64 -2.57 -20.86
CA ASP A 168 -9.58 -1.57 -20.33
C ASP A 168 -11.00 -2.14 -20.20
N LYS A 169 -11.40 -2.99 -21.14
CA LYS A 169 -12.69 -3.67 -21.09
C LYS A 169 -12.81 -4.61 -19.89
N GLU A 170 -11.77 -5.37 -19.59
CA GLU A 170 -11.75 -6.26 -18.42
C GLU A 170 -11.78 -5.46 -17.11
N VAL A 171 -11.04 -4.36 -17.03
CA VAL A 171 -11.10 -3.44 -15.88
C VAL A 171 -12.53 -2.92 -15.68
N GLN A 172 -13.17 -2.48 -16.76
CA GLN A 172 -14.53 -1.96 -16.72
C GLN A 172 -15.53 -3.01 -16.23
N GLN A 173 -15.42 -4.25 -16.72
CA GLN A 173 -16.27 -5.37 -16.28
C GLN A 173 -16.12 -5.67 -14.78
N VAL A 174 -14.87 -5.64 -14.26
CA VAL A 174 -14.61 -5.85 -12.83
C VAL A 174 -15.21 -4.72 -12.00
N VAL A 175 -15.05 -3.48 -12.44
CA VAL A 175 -15.61 -2.31 -11.73
C VAL A 175 -17.14 -2.37 -11.70
N GLU A 176 -17.78 -2.70 -12.81
CA GLU A 176 -19.23 -2.87 -12.88
C GLU A 176 -19.72 -3.97 -11.93
N TYR A 177 -19.06 -5.12 -11.94
CA TYR A 177 -19.36 -6.23 -11.04
C TYR A 177 -19.28 -5.81 -9.56
N LEU A 178 -18.21 -5.08 -9.19
CA LEU A 178 -18.01 -4.62 -7.81
C LEU A 178 -19.10 -3.61 -7.39
N ARG A 179 -19.50 -2.71 -8.27
CA ARG A 179 -20.58 -1.76 -8.00
C ARG A 179 -21.92 -2.46 -7.77
N GLU A 180 -22.24 -3.46 -8.58
CA GLU A 180 -23.49 -4.21 -8.47
C GLU A 180 -23.59 -5.06 -7.19
N HIS A 181 -22.45 -5.54 -6.67
CA HIS A 181 -22.42 -6.52 -5.57
C HIS A 181 -22.02 -5.96 -4.20
N ASN A 182 -21.43 -4.76 -4.12
CA ASN A 182 -20.97 -4.21 -2.83
C ASN A 182 -21.81 -3.04 -2.32
N GLY A 183 -22.80 -2.57 -3.07
CA GLY A 183 -23.53 -1.34 -2.73
C GLY A 183 -22.60 -0.10 -2.72
N ASP A 184 -23.16 1.08 -2.82
CA ASP A 184 -22.43 2.33 -2.67
C ASP A 184 -21.94 2.56 -1.24
#